data_9f9a7354054182003dc0d67025ac0939
#
_entry.id   9f9a7354054182003dc0d67025ac0939
#
_cell.length_a   1.000
_cell.length_b   1.000
_cell.length_c   1.000
_cell.angle_alpha   90.00
_cell.angle_beta   90.00
_cell.angle_gamma   90.00
#
_symmetry.space_group_name_H-M   'P 1'
#
loop_
_entity.id
_entity.type
_entity.pdbx_description
1 polymer ?
#
loop_
_entity_poly.entity_id
_entity_poly.type
_entity_poly.pdbx_seq_one_letter_code
_entity_poly.pdbx_strand_id
1 'polypeptide(L)'
;MKKLLMLFLAVSVLSACADLSKEQQLKRIEQEQKRLDLLSEKIKDKRMDEVSAFKINTMQTELKIKQNLFLDTINMELAKQLDAYKVMRRSIKPIIKQYRQLKTGIQEEEQTLKLLYQDVKQGRGERHRFDEFIKFEHNKVEQLAALSTDYLRAKAQLFDDYYRLYPSVNALANQLVAKAERRR
;
A
#
# COMPACT_ATOMS: atom_id res chain seq x y z
N MET A 1 7.53 57.04 30.86
CA MET A 1 7.40 56.79 29.41
C MET A 1 8.41 55.75 28.90
N LYS A 2 9.72 55.80 29.20
CA LYS A 2 10.71 54.80 28.72
C LYS A 2 10.41 53.35 29.17
N LYS A 3 9.93 53.15 30.41
CA LYS A 3 9.57 51.79 30.92
C LYS A 3 8.32 51.18 30.23
N LEU A 4 7.35 52.03 29.84
CA LEU A 4 6.16 51.59 29.12
C LEU A 4 6.50 51.24 27.66
N LEU A 5 7.43 51.93 27.03
CA LEU A 5 7.90 51.66 25.66
C LEU A 5 8.68 50.32 25.58
N MET A 6 9.51 50.01 26.61
CA MET A 6 10.21 48.72 26.69
C MET A 6 9.26 47.54 26.89
N LEU A 7 8.18 47.75 27.66
CA LEU A 7 7.19 46.68 27.87
C LEU A 7 6.44 46.37 26.56
N PHE A 8 6.11 47.36 25.76
CA PHE A 8 5.47 47.21 24.44
C PHE A 8 6.39 46.49 23.43
N LEU A 9 7.71 46.80 23.47
CA LEU A 9 8.69 46.16 22.59
C LEU A 9 8.87 44.66 22.93
N ALA A 10 8.87 44.32 24.22
CA ALA A 10 8.99 42.92 24.66
C ALA A 10 7.79 42.06 24.27
N VAL A 11 6.57 42.59 24.30
CA VAL A 11 5.35 41.87 23.92
C VAL A 11 5.30 41.62 22.41
N SER A 12 5.79 42.53 21.56
CA SER A 12 5.79 42.36 20.10
C SER A 12 6.80 41.28 19.63
N VAL A 13 7.91 41.07 20.34
CA VAL A 13 8.90 40.01 19.98
C VAL A 13 8.37 38.62 20.31
N LEU A 14 7.60 38.46 21.36
CA LEU A 14 7.01 37.16 21.72
C LEU A 14 5.92 36.74 20.73
N SER A 15 5.16 37.66 20.17
CA SER A 15 4.14 37.38 19.15
C SER A 15 4.76 36.94 17.81
N ALA A 16 5.87 37.56 17.41
CA ALA A 16 6.56 37.20 16.17
C ALA A 16 7.18 35.81 16.20
N CYS A 17 7.71 35.36 17.34
CA CYS A 17 8.22 33.98 17.49
C CYS A 17 7.12 32.91 17.41
N ALA A 18 5.96 33.18 17.98
CA ALA A 18 4.82 32.27 17.96
C ALA A 18 4.24 32.09 16.54
N ASP A 19 4.21 33.16 15.75
CA ASP A 19 3.76 33.11 14.35
C ASP A 19 4.72 32.34 13.44
N LEU A 20 6.03 32.51 13.63
CA LEU A 20 7.04 31.77 12.87
C LEU A 20 6.99 30.26 13.14
N SER A 21 6.82 29.86 14.40
CA SER A 21 6.67 28.46 14.77
C SER A 21 5.43 27.82 14.13
N LYS A 22 4.31 28.53 14.16
CA LYS A 22 3.05 28.09 13.55
C LYS A 22 3.19 27.91 12.04
N GLU A 23 3.83 28.86 11.35
CA GLU A 23 4.04 28.77 9.92
C GLU A 23 4.92 27.57 9.55
N GLN A 24 5.97 27.30 10.32
CA GLN A 24 6.81 26.12 10.15
C GLN A 24 6.03 24.81 10.36
N GLN A 25 5.18 24.75 11.38
CA GLN A 25 4.32 23.59 11.66
C GLN A 25 3.34 23.33 10.51
N LEU A 26 2.65 24.36 10.01
CA LEU A 26 1.75 24.24 8.86
C LEU A 26 2.47 23.73 7.61
N LYS A 27 3.65 24.28 7.32
CA LYS A 27 4.47 23.85 6.18
C LYS A 27 4.90 22.38 6.28
N ARG A 28 5.24 21.90 7.47
CA ARG A 28 5.57 20.47 7.70
C ARG A 28 4.36 19.58 7.44
N ILE A 29 3.17 19.95 7.93
CA ILE A 29 1.94 19.19 7.67
C ILE A 29 1.62 19.17 6.17
N GLU A 30 1.73 20.30 5.46
CA GLU A 30 1.53 20.36 4.01
C GLU A 30 2.51 19.46 3.24
N GLN A 31 3.75 19.34 3.71
CA GLN A 31 4.71 18.41 3.12
C GLN A 31 4.26 16.95 3.26
N GLU A 32 3.74 16.55 4.43
CA GLU A 32 3.23 15.19 4.63
C GLU A 32 1.96 14.93 3.81
N GLN A 33 1.05 15.90 3.68
CA GLN A 33 -0.12 15.80 2.80
C GLN A 33 0.29 15.55 1.35
N LYS A 34 1.25 16.32 0.83
CA LYS A 34 1.79 16.10 -0.53
C LYS A 34 2.43 14.72 -0.70
N ARG A 35 3.08 14.21 0.34
CA ARG A 35 3.65 12.86 0.32
C ARG A 35 2.56 11.79 0.23
N LEU A 36 1.47 11.94 0.99
CA LEU A 36 0.32 11.04 0.91
C LEU A 36 -0.35 11.09 -0.46
N ASP A 37 -0.54 12.27 -1.05
CA ASP A 37 -1.07 12.42 -2.40
C ASP A 37 -0.23 11.62 -3.42
N LEU A 38 1.10 11.73 -3.33
CA LEU A 38 2.01 10.97 -4.19
C LEU A 38 1.94 9.46 -3.94
N LEU A 39 1.76 9.02 -2.69
CA LEU A 39 1.57 7.60 -2.38
C LEU A 39 0.23 7.10 -2.91
N SER A 40 -0.84 7.87 -2.74
CA SER A 40 -2.17 7.59 -3.26
C SER A 40 -2.14 7.38 -4.78
N GLU A 41 -1.50 8.28 -5.52
CA GLU A 41 -1.34 8.14 -6.97
C GLU A 41 -0.49 6.91 -7.36
N LYS A 42 0.59 6.61 -6.64
CA LYS A 42 1.44 5.43 -6.91
C LYS A 42 0.70 4.11 -6.74
N ILE A 43 -0.17 4.00 -5.72
CA ILE A 43 -0.94 2.78 -5.48
C ILE A 43 -2.24 2.73 -6.29
N LYS A 44 -2.70 3.84 -6.85
CA LYS A 44 -3.89 3.97 -7.69
C LYS A 44 -3.65 3.28 -9.02
N ASP A 45 -3.86 1.98 -9.02
CA ASP A 45 -3.51 1.13 -10.15
C ASP A 45 -4.74 0.53 -10.81
N LYS A 46 -4.89 0.83 -12.10
CA LYS A 46 -5.93 0.26 -12.97
C LYS A 46 -5.81 -1.28 -13.14
N ARG A 47 -4.66 -1.86 -12.76
CA ARG A 47 -4.37 -3.29 -12.93
C ARG A 47 -4.83 -4.19 -11.76
N MET A 48 -5.49 -3.63 -10.73
CA MET A 48 -6.05 -4.46 -9.64
C MET A 48 -7.17 -5.40 -10.10
N ASP A 49 -7.89 -5.03 -11.17
CA ASP A 49 -8.87 -5.91 -11.79
C ASP A 49 -8.19 -7.13 -12.43
N GLU A 50 -7.00 -6.95 -13.05
CA GLU A 50 -6.19 -8.06 -13.55
C GLU A 50 -5.78 -9.02 -12.42
N VAL A 51 -5.37 -8.51 -11.25
CA VAL A 51 -5.02 -9.35 -10.08
C VAL A 51 -6.24 -10.17 -9.62
N SER A 52 -7.43 -9.60 -9.69
CA SER A 52 -8.68 -10.32 -9.39
C SER A 52 -8.96 -11.41 -10.43
N ALA A 53 -8.72 -11.12 -11.71
CA ALA A 53 -8.81 -12.11 -12.78
C ALA A 53 -7.76 -13.23 -12.61
N PHE A 54 -6.51 -12.91 -12.24
CA PHE A 54 -5.48 -13.91 -11.93
C PHE A 54 -5.92 -14.87 -10.84
N LYS A 55 -6.59 -14.37 -9.79
CA LYS A 55 -7.13 -15.21 -8.73
C LYS A 55 -8.13 -16.23 -9.26
N ILE A 56 -9.08 -15.80 -10.08
CA ILE A 56 -10.11 -16.67 -10.66
C ILE A 56 -9.47 -17.72 -11.59
N ASN A 57 -8.65 -17.27 -12.51
CA ASN A 57 -7.99 -18.11 -13.50
C ASN A 57 -7.11 -19.18 -12.83
N THR A 58 -6.32 -18.78 -11.84
CA THR A 58 -5.43 -19.71 -11.14
C THR A 58 -6.20 -20.72 -10.30
N MET A 59 -7.32 -20.34 -9.69
CA MET A 59 -8.19 -21.28 -8.96
C MET A 59 -8.84 -22.29 -9.88
N GLN A 60 -9.34 -21.87 -11.03
CA GLN A 60 -9.94 -22.78 -12.03
C GLN A 60 -8.91 -23.78 -12.57
N THR A 61 -7.72 -23.30 -12.92
CA THR A 61 -6.61 -24.13 -13.41
C THR A 61 -6.19 -25.17 -12.35
N GLU A 62 -6.04 -24.74 -11.09
CA GLU A 62 -5.71 -25.65 -9.99
C GLU A 62 -6.78 -26.74 -9.80
N LEU A 63 -8.06 -26.37 -9.90
CA LEU A 63 -9.16 -27.33 -9.78
C LEU A 63 -9.10 -28.39 -10.89
N LYS A 64 -8.89 -27.96 -12.15
CA LYS A 64 -8.73 -28.89 -13.28
C LYS A 64 -7.56 -29.85 -13.07
N ILE A 65 -6.41 -29.35 -12.58
CA ILE A 65 -5.25 -30.21 -12.30
C ILE A 65 -5.56 -31.19 -11.18
N LYS A 66 -6.10 -30.75 -10.05
CA LYS A 66 -6.44 -31.63 -8.92
C LYS A 66 -7.41 -32.77 -9.28
N GLN A 67 -8.34 -32.47 -10.17
CA GLN A 67 -9.36 -33.48 -10.58
C GLN A 67 -8.86 -34.47 -11.62
N ASN A 68 -7.83 -34.13 -12.40
CA ASN A 68 -7.44 -34.90 -13.58
C ASN A 68 -5.98 -35.33 -13.62
N LEU A 69 -5.16 -34.91 -12.65
CA LEU A 69 -3.75 -35.31 -12.59
C LEU A 69 -3.59 -36.57 -11.78
N PHE A 70 -3.36 -37.69 -12.48
CA PHE A 70 -2.97 -38.96 -11.93
C PHE A 70 -1.58 -39.29 -12.45
N LEU A 71 -0.61 -39.40 -11.57
CA LEU A 71 0.79 -39.68 -11.89
C LEU A 71 1.19 -41.02 -11.28
N ASP A 72 1.63 -41.94 -12.12
CA ASP A 72 2.22 -43.24 -11.68
C ASP A 72 3.69 -43.00 -11.26
N THR A 73 4.36 -41.99 -11.81
CA THR A 73 5.74 -41.62 -11.53
C THR A 73 5.87 -40.10 -11.33
N ILE A 74 6.81 -39.68 -10.46
CA ILE A 74 7.08 -38.29 -10.18
C ILE A 74 7.94 -37.71 -11.30
N ASN A 75 7.40 -36.78 -12.07
CA ASN A 75 8.19 -35.91 -12.97
C ASN A 75 8.69 -34.72 -12.18
N MET A 76 9.99 -34.66 -11.90
CA MET A 76 10.58 -33.61 -11.07
C MET A 76 10.48 -32.21 -11.67
N GLU A 77 10.57 -32.08 -12.99
CA GLU A 77 10.40 -30.77 -13.67
C GLU A 77 8.97 -30.26 -13.53
N LEU A 78 8.00 -31.12 -13.75
CA LEU A 78 6.60 -30.81 -13.54
C LEU A 78 6.30 -30.45 -12.08
N ALA A 79 6.87 -31.20 -11.13
CA ALA A 79 6.72 -30.92 -9.71
C ALA A 79 7.24 -29.52 -9.35
N LYS A 80 8.44 -29.14 -9.79
CA LYS A 80 9.01 -27.79 -9.59
C LYS A 80 8.13 -26.70 -10.21
N GLN A 81 7.62 -26.93 -11.42
CA GLN A 81 6.73 -25.97 -12.10
C GLN A 81 5.43 -25.77 -11.32
N LEU A 82 4.79 -26.85 -10.87
CA LEU A 82 3.56 -26.78 -10.08
C LEU A 82 3.78 -26.14 -8.71
N ASP A 83 4.93 -26.37 -8.07
CA ASP A 83 5.27 -25.71 -6.81
C ASP A 83 5.49 -24.20 -7.00
N ALA A 84 6.22 -23.78 -8.03
CA ALA A 84 6.38 -22.37 -8.36
C ALA A 84 5.01 -21.70 -8.64
N TYR A 85 4.15 -22.39 -9.40
CA TYR A 85 2.79 -21.92 -9.66
C TYR A 85 1.96 -21.78 -8.37
N LYS A 86 2.06 -22.73 -7.47
CA LYS A 86 1.37 -22.69 -6.17
C LYS A 86 1.85 -21.53 -5.30
N VAL A 87 3.16 -21.23 -5.29
CA VAL A 87 3.73 -20.07 -4.59
C VAL A 87 3.16 -18.79 -5.17
N MET A 88 3.22 -18.60 -6.48
CA MET A 88 2.64 -17.45 -7.18
C MET A 88 1.14 -17.27 -6.85
N ARG A 89 0.34 -18.34 -6.96
CA ARG A 89 -1.09 -18.28 -6.63
C ARG A 89 -1.35 -17.85 -5.18
N ARG A 90 -0.52 -18.33 -4.24
CA ARG A 90 -0.65 -17.98 -2.81
C ARG A 90 -0.32 -16.51 -2.52
N SER A 91 0.52 -15.87 -3.33
CA SER A 91 0.87 -14.45 -3.17
C SER A 91 -0.28 -13.50 -3.56
N ILE A 92 -1.27 -13.94 -4.35
CA ILE A 92 -2.37 -13.10 -4.83
C ILE A 92 -3.21 -12.53 -3.67
N LYS A 93 -3.61 -13.36 -2.72
CA LYS A 93 -4.48 -12.93 -1.60
C LYS A 93 -3.80 -11.90 -0.68
N PRO A 94 -2.52 -12.08 -0.26
CA PRO A 94 -1.77 -11.07 0.47
C PRO A 94 -1.70 -9.72 -0.28
N ILE A 95 -1.44 -9.71 -1.57
CA ILE A 95 -1.34 -8.49 -2.38
C ILE A 95 -2.67 -7.73 -2.41
N ILE A 96 -3.80 -8.42 -2.60
CA ILE A 96 -5.13 -7.81 -2.53
C ILE A 96 -5.39 -7.21 -1.14
N LYS A 97 -4.98 -7.92 -0.08
CA LYS A 97 -5.13 -7.45 1.31
C LYS A 97 -4.28 -6.20 1.55
N GLN A 98 -3.01 -6.22 1.16
CA GLN A 98 -2.09 -5.08 1.31
C GLN A 98 -2.61 -3.84 0.56
N TYR A 99 -3.10 -4.01 -0.67
CA TYR A 99 -3.71 -2.90 -1.42
C TYR A 99 -4.85 -2.23 -0.65
N ARG A 100 -5.76 -3.03 -0.09
CA ARG A 100 -6.88 -2.50 0.69
C ARG A 100 -6.41 -1.78 1.95
N GLN A 101 -5.46 -2.37 2.67
CA GLN A 101 -4.89 -1.77 3.88
C GLN A 101 -4.19 -0.44 3.58
N LEU A 102 -3.39 -0.38 2.52
CA LEU A 102 -2.73 0.85 2.08
C LEU A 102 -3.76 1.92 1.71
N LYS A 103 -4.77 1.56 0.90
CA LYS A 103 -5.82 2.51 0.49
C LYS A 103 -6.53 3.09 1.70
N THR A 104 -6.96 2.25 2.63
CA THR A 104 -7.64 2.69 3.86
C THR A 104 -6.70 3.52 4.73
N GLY A 105 -5.46 3.07 4.98
CA GLY A 105 -4.50 3.78 5.82
C GLY A 105 -4.14 5.17 5.26
N ILE A 106 -3.98 5.30 3.95
CA ILE A 106 -3.74 6.60 3.31
C ILE A 106 -4.94 7.53 3.50
N GLN A 107 -6.17 7.05 3.29
CA GLN A 107 -7.38 7.86 3.48
C GLN A 107 -7.57 8.32 4.92
N GLU A 108 -7.32 7.46 5.89
CA GLU A 108 -7.37 7.79 7.32
C GLU A 108 -6.32 8.84 7.68
N GLU A 109 -5.10 8.70 7.16
CA GLU A 109 -4.01 9.64 7.42
C GLU A 109 -4.23 11.00 6.75
N GLU A 110 -4.75 11.03 5.52
CA GLU A 110 -5.17 12.27 4.85
C GLU A 110 -6.16 13.07 5.70
N GLN A 111 -7.14 12.38 6.27
CA GLN A 111 -8.13 13.02 7.15
C GLN A 111 -7.49 13.52 8.45
N THR A 112 -6.59 12.74 9.06
CA THR A 112 -5.89 13.11 10.29
C THR A 112 -5.02 14.36 10.08
N LEU A 113 -4.21 14.40 9.03
CA LEU A 113 -3.37 15.55 8.70
C LEU A 113 -4.21 16.80 8.36
N LYS A 114 -5.36 16.62 7.72
CA LYS A 114 -6.30 17.73 7.47
C LYS A 114 -6.83 18.33 8.77
N LEU A 115 -7.19 17.52 9.74
CA LEU A 115 -7.67 17.98 11.05
C LEU A 115 -6.53 18.65 11.83
N LEU A 116 -5.36 18.04 11.87
CA LEU A 116 -4.17 18.62 12.52
C LEU A 116 -3.79 19.98 11.92
N TYR A 117 -3.83 20.11 10.59
CA TYR A 117 -3.62 21.38 9.91
C TYR A 117 -4.60 22.46 10.37
N GLN A 118 -5.90 22.11 10.50
CA GLN A 118 -6.92 23.04 10.96
C GLN A 118 -6.70 23.47 12.41
N ASP A 119 -6.32 22.54 13.29
CA ASP A 119 -6.08 22.81 14.70
C ASP A 119 -4.85 23.71 14.88
N VAL A 120 -3.75 23.44 14.18
CA VAL A 120 -2.57 24.31 14.16
C VAL A 120 -2.93 25.70 13.63
N LYS A 121 -3.64 25.77 12.49
CA LYS A 121 -4.03 27.04 11.86
C LYS A 121 -4.89 27.90 12.77
N GLN A 122 -5.81 27.28 13.51
CA GLN A 122 -6.74 27.99 14.40
C GLN A 122 -6.20 28.10 15.84
N GLY A 123 -5.08 27.44 16.14
CA GLY A 123 -4.51 27.39 17.48
C GLY A 123 -5.41 26.69 18.49
N ARG A 124 -6.17 25.67 18.05
CA ARG A 124 -7.06 24.86 18.88
C ARG A 124 -6.33 23.68 19.51
N GLY A 125 -6.67 23.34 20.73
CA GLY A 125 -6.10 22.19 21.42
C GLY A 125 -4.78 22.49 22.12
N GLU A 126 -3.95 21.46 22.30
CA GLU A 126 -2.71 21.50 23.08
C GLU A 126 -1.54 22.02 22.23
N ARG A 127 -1.47 23.35 22.05
CA ARG A 127 -0.48 24.00 21.16
C ARG A 127 0.96 23.59 21.44
N HIS A 128 1.33 23.39 22.71
CA HIS A 128 2.69 22.98 23.11
C HIS A 128 3.07 21.55 22.65
N ARG A 129 2.09 20.76 22.20
CA ARG A 129 2.29 19.41 21.71
C ARG A 129 2.18 19.29 20.18
N PHE A 130 1.95 20.36 19.43
CA PHE A 130 1.80 20.27 17.99
C PHE A 130 3.02 19.67 17.30
N ASP A 131 4.24 19.98 17.75
CA ASP A 131 5.45 19.37 17.19
C ASP A 131 5.53 17.86 17.43
N GLU A 132 5.04 17.40 18.58
CA GLU A 132 4.94 15.97 18.91
C GLU A 132 3.92 15.29 17.98
N PHE A 133 2.76 15.88 17.80
CA PHE A 133 1.74 15.35 16.89
C PHE A 133 2.21 15.30 15.44
N ILE A 134 2.82 16.38 14.95
CA ILE A 134 3.37 16.42 13.59
C ILE A 134 4.44 15.34 13.40
N LYS A 135 5.31 15.12 14.39
CA LYS A 135 6.31 14.06 14.34
C LYS A 135 5.67 12.68 14.33
N PHE A 136 4.61 12.47 15.10
CA PHE A 136 3.89 11.21 15.13
C PHE A 136 3.25 10.89 13.76
N GLU A 137 2.57 11.87 13.14
CA GLU A 137 1.96 11.69 11.83
C GLU A 137 3.02 11.53 10.72
N HIS A 138 4.14 12.25 10.80
CA HIS A 138 5.29 12.00 9.91
C HIS A 138 5.74 10.53 9.94
N ASN A 139 5.87 9.92 11.12
CA ASN A 139 6.28 8.53 11.24
C ASN A 139 5.25 7.56 10.61
N LYS A 140 3.95 7.87 10.69
CA LYS A 140 2.92 7.08 10.03
C LYS A 140 3.00 7.18 8.52
N VAL A 141 3.22 8.38 7.98
CA VAL A 141 3.43 8.60 6.54
C VAL A 141 4.65 7.81 6.04
N GLU A 142 5.75 7.79 6.81
CA GLU A 142 6.93 6.96 6.50
C GLU A 142 6.60 5.46 6.48
N GLN A 143 5.81 4.97 7.44
CA GLN A 143 5.37 3.57 7.45
C GLN A 143 4.50 3.23 6.24
N LEU A 144 3.56 4.12 5.86
CA LEU A 144 2.75 3.93 4.66
C LEU A 144 3.61 3.94 3.39
N ALA A 145 4.64 4.78 3.32
CA ALA A 145 5.58 4.81 2.20
C ALA A 145 6.38 3.51 2.07
N ALA A 146 6.86 2.96 3.18
CA ALA A 146 7.55 1.67 3.21
C ALA A 146 6.63 0.53 2.75
N LEU A 147 5.42 0.45 3.32
CA LEU A 147 4.40 -0.55 2.94
C LEU A 147 4.01 -0.43 1.46
N SER A 148 3.89 0.80 0.93
CA SER A 148 3.62 1.02 -0.50
C SER A 148 4.74 0.48 -1.39
N THR A 149 5.99 0.68 -0.99
CA THR A 149 7.16 0.17 -1.74
C THR A 149 7.16 -1.36 -1.78
N ASP A 150 6.90 -2.02 -0.64
CA ASP A 150 6.84 -3.47 -0.56
C ASP A 150 5.66 -4.04 -1.36
N TYR A 151 4.50 -3.40 -1.29
CA TYR A 151 3.33 -3.77 -2.09
C TYR A 151 3.63 -3.68 -3.59
N LEU A 152 4.22 -2.59 -4.07
CA LEU A 152 4.51 -2.40 -5.48
C LEU A 152 5.51 -3.44 -5.99
N ARG A 153 6.52 -3.78 -5.19
CA ARG A 153 7.49 -4.83 -5.49
C ARG A 153 6.82 -6.21 -5.58
N ALA A 154 6.03 -6.56 -4.55
CA ALA A 154 5.32 -7.83 -4.52
C ALA A 154 4.32 -7.97 -5.68
N LYS A 155 3.65 -6.87 -6.05
CA LYS A 155 2.74 -6.85 -7.19
C LYS A 155 3.50 -7.05 -8.50
N ALA A 156 4.60 -6.35 -8.73
CA ALA A 156 5.42 -6.54 -9.93
C ALA A 156 5.87 -7.99 -10.07
N GLN A 157 6.39 -8.59 -9.01
CA GLN A 157 6.78 -9.99 -8.97
C GLN A 157 5.60 -10.94 -9.30
N LEU A 158 4.42 -10.67 -8.78
CA LEU A 158 3.22 -11.46 -9.11
C LEU A 158 2.91 -11.42 -10.61
N PHE A 159 3.00 -10.25 -11.24
CA PHE A 159 2.72 -10.12 -12.67
C PHE A 159 3.74 -10.90 -13.50
N ASP A 160 5.05 -10.77 -13.19
CA ASP A 160 6.12 -11.49 -13.88
C ASP A 160 5.93 -13.02 -13.73
N ASP A 161 5.66 -13.49 -12.52
CA ASP A 161 5.42 -14.90 -12.26
C ASP A 161 4.15 -15.43 -12.93
N TYR A 162 3.07 -14.64 -12.94
CA TYR A 162 1.83 -15.03 -13.59
C TYR A 162 2.02 -15.22 -15.08
N TYR A 163 2.58 -14.25 -15.77
CA TYR A 163 2.78 -14.32 -17.22
C TYR A 163 3.79 -15.40 -17.63
N ARG A 164 4.75 -15.71 -16.77
CA ARG A 164 5.74 -16.77 -16.98
C ARG A 164 5.14 -18.17 -16.75
N LEU A 165 4.34 -18.36 -15.71
CA LEU A 165 3.92 -19.70 -15.24
C LEU A 165 2.52 -20.11 -15.72
N TYR A 166 1.57 -19.16 -15.73
CA TYR A 166 0.18 -19.47 -16.00
C TYR A 166 -0.07 -20.11 -17.38
N PRO A 167 0.51 -19.63 -18.50
CA PRO A 167 0.20 -20.17 -19.83
C PRO A 167 0.51 -21.68 -19.92
N SER A 168 1.67 -22.12 -19.46
CA SER A 168 2.09 -23.52 -19.52
C SER A 168 1.30 -24.42 -18.59
N VAL A 169 1.02 -23.94 -17.36
CA VAL A 169 0.24 -24.72 -16.37
C VAL A 169 -1.23 -24.81 -16.79
N ASN A 170 -1.80 -23.76 -17.38
CA ASN A 170 -3.14 -23.78 -17.92
C ASN A 170 -3.28 -24.71 -19.14
N ALA A 171 -2.28 -24.72 -20.04
CA ALA A 171 -2.23 -25.65 -21.16
C ALA A 171 -2.20 -27.10 -20.67
N LEU A 172 -1.37 -27.42 -19.67
CA LEU A 172 -1.35 -28.73 -19.02
C LEU A 172 -2.73 -29.09 -18.44
N ALA A 173 -3.36 -28.19 -17.70
CA ALA A 173 -4.67 -28.41 -17.10
C ALA A 173 -5.73 -28.78 -18.15
N ASN A 174 -5.75 -28.07 -19.28
CA ASN A 174 -6.68 -28.35 -20.38
C ASN A 174 -6.38 -29.69 -21.07
N GLN A 175 -5.09 -30.05 -21.24
CA GLN A 175 -4.72 -31.36 -21.78
C GLN A 175 -5.17 -32.50 -20.86
N LEU A 176 -5.05 -32.34 -19.56
CA LEU A 176 -5.51 -33.34 -18.57
C LEU A 176 -7.03 -33.57 -18.63
N VAL A 177 -7.79 -32.46 -18.75
CA VAL A 177 -9.25 -32.55 -18.92
C VAL A 177 -9.61 -33.31 -20.21
N ALA A 178 -9.03 -32.89 -21.34
CA ALA A 178 -9.29 -33.56 -22.63
C ALA A 178 -8.91 -35.06 -22.62
N LYS A 179 -7.85 -35.44 -21.91
CA LYS A 179 -7.44 -36.85 -21.75
C LYS A 179 -8.44 -37.63 -20.88
N ALA A 180 -8.98 -37.01 -19.84
CA ALA A 180 -9.98 -37.62 -18.97
C ALA A 180 -11.32 -37.85 -19.69
N GLU A 181 -11.73 -36.90 -20.54
CA GLU A 181 -12.94 -36.98 -21.37
C GLU A 181 -12.87 -38.15 -22.38
N ARG A 182 -11.69 -38.36 -23.01
CA ARG A 182 -11.49 -39.48 -23.96
C ARG A 182 -11.46 -40.86 -23.32
N ARG A 183 -11.36 -40.95 -21.98
CA ARG A 183 -11.34 -42.22 -21.24
C ARG A 183 -12.72 -42.65 -20.71
N ARG A 184 -13.70 -41.78 -20.81
CA ARG A 184 -15.11 -42.00 -20.47
C ARG A 184 -15.89 -42.50 -21.66
#